data_27ee0edd4beca28fb2c69597e338bb84
#
_entry.id   27ee0edd4beca28fb2c69597e338bb84
#
_cell.length_a   1.000
_cell.length_b   1.000
_cell.length_c   1.000
_cell.angle_alpha   90.00
_cell.angle_beta   90.00
_cell.angle_gamma   90.00
#
_symmetry.space_group_name_H-M   'P 1'
#
loop_
_entity.id
_entity.type
_entity.pdbx_description
1 polymer ?
#
loop_
_entity_poly.entity_id
_entity_poly.type
_entity_poly.pdbx_seq_one_letter_code
_entity_poly.pdbx_strand_id
1 'polypeptide(L)'
;MTKIICIFLCIVFIALPFIPWTISIVKNVQFERNCLDYLELAADANSVDIAEKHLSSALRYLEDNELTEGKTHIIISSPTKDIGIWYENLKSAQKQLRELKEQEGLTEMEESNALMKLRETLLNSQGYVTHPENISIYPNHIALFWLNGTLWLVWVLALFCGIAAHESDWPTSKKKRNVSRSSSYLF
;
A
#
# COMPACT_ATOMS: atom_id res chain seq x y z
N MET A 1 -27.19 25.25 19.18
CA MET A 1 -26.18 25.40 18.12
C MET A 1 -24.84 24.76 18.50
N THR A 2 -24.25 25.06 19.63
CA THR A 2 -22.94 24.52 20.08
C THR A 2 -22.85 23.00 20.13
N LYS A 3 -23.86 22.28 20.63
CA LYS A 3 -23.87 20.80 20.68
C LYS A 3 -23.83 20.15 19.30
N ILE A 4 -24.56 20.71 18.32
CA ILE A 4 -24.60 20.19 16.95
C ILE A 4 -23.24 20.38 16.28
N ILE A 5 -22.61 21.53 16.49
CA ILE A 5 -21.25 21.82 15.98
C ILE A 5 -20.23 20.86 16.60
N CYS A 6 -20.28 20.60 17.91
CA CYS A 6 -19.41 19.63 18.56
C CYS A 6 -19.56 18.22 18.01
N ILE A 7 -20.80 17.75 17.81
CA ILE A 7 -21.06 16.44 17.22
C ILE A 7 -20.50 16.37 15.80
N PHE A 8 -20.72 17.39 14.97
CA PHE A 8 -20.19 17.45 13.62
C PHE A 8 -18.66 17.41 13.60
N LEU A 9 -18.01 18.19 14.45
CA LEU A 9 -16.54 18.18 14.59
C LEU A 9 -16.02 16.81 15.03
N CYS A 10 -16.69 16.12 15.94
CA CYS A 10 -16.33 14.76 16.35
C CYS A 10 -16.41 13.79 15.18
N ILE A 11 -17.48 13.85 14.37
CA ILE A 11 -17.64 12.98 13.20
C ILE A 11 -16.54 13.22 12.18
N VAL A 12 -16.24 14.49 11.88
CA VAL A 12 -15.15 14.86 10.96
C VAL A 12 -13.81 14.35 11.49
N PHE A 13 -13.53 14.53 12.77
CA PHE A 13 -12.28 14.10 13.40
C PHE A 13 -12.11 12.57 13.35
N ILE A 14 -13.20 11.82 13.54
CA ILE A 14 -13.18 10.34 13.41
C ILE A 14 -12.96 9.91 11.95
N ALA A 15 -13.53 10.63 10.98
CA ALA A 15 -13.44 10.28 9.57
C ALA A 15 -12.07 10.59 8.93
N LEU A 16 -11.37 11.62 9.42
CA LEU A 16 -10.10 12.10 8.84
C LEU A 16 -9.03 11.02 8.60
N PRO A 17 -8.71 10.11 9.53
CA PRO A 17 -7.66 9.10 9.33
C PRO A 17 -8.04 8.01 8.33
N PHE A 18 -9.32 7.87 7.98
CA PHE A 18 -9.75 6.89 6.99
C PHE A 18 -9.55 7.35 5.54
N ILE A 19 -9.40 8.66 5.29
CA ILE A 19 -9.20 9.20 3.93
C ILE A 19 -7.91 8.66 3.29
N PRO A 20 -6.72 8.78 3.89
CA PRO A 20 -5.49 8.27 3.29
C PRO A 20 -5.51 6.73 3.17
N TRP A 21 -6.17 6.04 4.08
CA TRP A 21 -6.33 4.59 4.00
C TRP A 21 -7.17 4.16 2.80
N THR A 22 -8.28 4.85 2.53
CA THR A 22 -9.13 4.60 1.36
C THR A 22 -8.36 4.86 0.06
N ILE A 23 -7.60 5.97 -0.01
CA ILE A 23 -6.75 6.29 -1.17
C ILE A 23 -5.71 5.18 -1.41
N SER A 24 -5.10 4.68 -0.35
CA SER A 24 -4.13 3.59 -0.43
C SER A 24 -4.73 2.30 -1.00
N ILE A 25 -5.93 1.92 -0.56
CA ILE A 25 -6.64 0.75 -1.09
C ILE A 25 -6.92 0.93 -2.59
N VAL A 26 -7.47 2.09 -2.99
CA VAL A 26 -7.79 2.35 -4.40
C VAL A 26 -6.55 2.28 -5.27
N LYS A 27 -5.45 2.91 -4.87
CA LYS A 27 -4.18 2.86 -5.60
C LYS A 27 -3.63 1.43 -5.71
N ASN A 28 -3.73 0.66 -4.64
CA ASN A 28 -3.27 -0.73 -4.64
C ASN A 28 -4.07 -1.60 -5.63
N VAL A 29 -5.39 -1.49 -5.60
CA VAL A 29 -6.28 -2.19 -6.55
C VAL A 29 -6.02 -1.76 -8.00
N GLN A 30 -5.78 -0.47 -8.24
CA GLN A 30 -5.43 0.03 -9.58
C GLN A 30 -4.09 -0.51 -10.06
N PHE A 31 -3.08 -0.56 -9.20
CA PHE A 31 -1.77 -1.13 -9.51
C PHE A 31 -1.87 -2.63 -9.81
N GLU A 32 -2.60 -3.38 -8.98
CA GLU A 32 -2.84 -4.81 -9.17
C GLU A 32 -3.44 -5.07 -10.56
N ARG A 33 -4.56 -4.42 -10.89
CA ARG A 33 -5.29 -4.62 -12.15
C ARG A 33 -4.54 -4.12 -13.40
N ASN A 34 -3.83 -3.01 -13.30
CA ASN A 34 -3.23 -2.36 -14.49
C ASN A 34 -1.74 -2.65 -14.65
N CYS A 35 -1.09 -3.26 -13.66
CA CYS A 35 0.31 -3.66 -13.73
C CYS A 35 0.49 -5.14 -13.45
N LEU A 36 0.16 -5.62 -12.25
CA LEU A 36 0.48 -7.00 -11.84
C LEU A 36 -0.27 -8.04 -12.69
N ASP A 37 -1.56 -7.85 -12.95
CA ASP A 37 -2.35 -8.75 -13.81
C ASP A 37 -1.73 -8.84 -15.22
N TYR A 38 -1.23 -7.71 -15.78
CA TYR A 38 -0.56 -7.72 -17.07
C TYR A 38 0.82 -8.39 -17.03
N LEU A 39 1.56 -8.28 -15.93
CA LEU A 39 2.82 -9.00 -15.76
C LEU A 39 2.59 -10.52 -15.63
N GLU A 40 1.53 -10.92 -14.95
CA GLU A 40 1.12 -12.33 -14.85
C GLU A 40 0.71 -12.88 -16.23
N LEU A 41 -0.12 -12.12 -16.97
CA LEU A 41 -0.48 -12.48 -18.34
C LEU A 41 0.73 -12.54 -19.29
N ALA A 42 1.74 -11.69 -19.09
CA ALA A 42 2.98 -11.76 -19.84
C ALA A 42 3.81 -12.99 -19.49
N ALA A 43 3.85 -13.38 -18.22
CA ALA A 43 4.55 -14.58 -17.75
C ALA A 43 3.90 -15.87 -18.22
N ASP A 44 2.58 -15.89 -18.38
CA ASP A 44 1.79 -17.05 -18.81
C ASP A 44 1.50 -17.05 -20.32
N ALA A 45 2.09 -16.11 -21.06
CA ALA A 45 1.90 -16.03 -22.51
C ALA A 45 2.48 -17.25 -23.24
N ASN A 46 1.80 -17.65 -24.30
CA ASN A 46 2.21 -18.78 -25.15
C ASN A 46 2.95 -18.34 -26.43
N SER A 47 3.14 -17.05 -26.64
CA SER A 47 3.93 -16.50 -27.76
C SER A 47 4.64 -15.20 -27.34
N VAL A 48 5.77 -14.92 -28.00
CA VAL A 48 6.57 -13.71 -27.77
C VAL A 48 5.76 -12.45 -28.04
N ASP A 49 4.88 -12.46 -29.04
CA ASP A 49 4.01 -11.34 -29.39
C ASP A 49 3.03 -10.99 -28.25
N ILE A 50 2.40 -11.99 -27.66
CA ILE A 50 1.45 -11.81 -26.57
C ILE A 50 2.18 -11.37 -25.32
N ALA A 51 3.31 -11.98 -25.01
CA ALA A 51 4.16 -11.62 -23.88
C ALA A 51 4.61 -10.15 -23.95
N GLU A 52 5.13 -9.72 -25.12
CA GLU A 52 5.58 -8.34 -25.34
C GLU A 52 4.43 -7.33 -25.21
N LYS A 53 3.27 -7.65 -25.76
CA LYS A 53 2.08 -6.79 -25.68
C LYS A 53 1.65 -6.57 -24.22
N HIS A 54 1.57 -7.63 -23.41
CA HIS A 54 1.18 -7.52 -22.00
C HIS A 54 2.24 -6.80 -21.17
N LEU A 55 3.51 -7.13 -21.36
CA LEU A 55 4.62 -6.45 -20.70
C LEU A 55 4.68 -4.95 -21.05
N SER A 56 4.42 -4.60 -22.31
CA SER A 56 4.31 -3.20 -22.74
C SER A 56 3.17 -2.45 -22.07
N SER A 57 2.04 -3.13 -21.82
CA SER A 57 0.90 -2.53 -21.11
C SER A 57 1.22 -2.25 -19.65
N ALA A 58 1.89 -3.19 -18.97
CA ALA A 58 2.36 -2.99 -17.60
C ALA A 58 3.38 -1.84 -17.49
N LEU A 59 4.38 -1.82 -18.39
CA LEU A 59 5.39 -0.75 -18.41
C LEU A 59 4.78 0.63 -18.68
N ARG A 60 3.83 0.74 -19.59
CA ARG A 60 3.11 1.99 -19.82
C ARG A 60 2.41 2.49 -18.57
N TYR A 61 1.72 1.60 -17.84
CA TYR A 61 1.08 1.98 -16.57
C TYR A 61 2.10 2.51 -15.56
N LEU A 62 3.29 1.90 -15.45
CA LEU A 62 4.36 2.36 -14.58
C LEU A 62 4.86 3.75 -14.98
N GLU A 63 5.06 3.99 -16.28
CA GLU A 63 5.49 5.27 -16.83
C GLU A 63 4.42 6.37 -16.61
N ASP A 64 3.16 6.08 -16.92
CA ASP A 64 2.03 7.02 -16.78
C ASP A 64 1.79 7.43 -15.30
N ASN A 65 2.16 6.58 -14.34
CA ASN A 65 2.02 6.85 -12.92
C ASN A 65 3.33 7.24 -12.22
N GLU A 66 4.40 7.51 -12.98
CA GLU A 66 5.73 7.89 -12.45
C GLU A 66 6.32 6.84 -11.48
N LEU A 67 6.02 5.55 -11.71
CA LEU A 67 6.49 4.41 -10.90
C LEU A 67 7.77 3.78 -11.48
N THR A 68 8.66 4.60 -12.04
CA THR A 68 9.89 4.16 -12.72
C THR A 68 11.13 4.33 -11.87
N GLU A 69 11.06 5.14 -10.81
CA GLU A 69 12.19 5.46 -9.94
C GLU A 69 11.76 5.55 -8.48
N GLY A 70 12.70 5.39 -7.57
CA GLY A 70 12.50 5.64 -6.16
C GLY A 70 12.59 4.39 -5.29
N LYS A 71 12.32 4.59 -4.00
CA LYS A 71 12.39 3.53 -2.99
C LYS A 71 11.07 3.45 -2.24
N THR A 72 10.61 2.24 -2.01
CA THR A 72 9.36 1.99 -1.27
C THR A 72 9.56 2.00 0.25
N HIS A 73 10.81 1.96 0.74
CA HIS A 73 11.12 1.96 2.17
C HIS A 73 11.99 3.15 2.55
N ILE A 74 11.57 3.86 3.62
CA ILE A 74 12.23 5.08 4.10
C ILE A 74 13.41 4.76 5.02
N ILE A 75 13.32 3.67 5.82
CA ILE A 75 14.27 3.39 6.91
C ILE A 75 15.32 2.36 6.52
N ILE A 76 14.94 1.30 5.76
CA ILE A 76 15.83 0.22 5.39
C ILE A 76 15.88 0.11 3.87
N SER A 77 16.99 0.55 3.28
CA SER A 77 17.22 0.44 1.85
C SER A 77 17.75 -0.96 1.51
N SER A 78 17.01 -1.69 0.66
CA SER A 78 17.46 -2.95 0.07
C SER A 78 17.36 -2.86 -1.45
N PRO A 79 18.28 -3.45 -2.23
CA PRO A 79 18.19 -3.49 -3.70
C PRO A 79 16.87 -4.10 -4.21
N THR A 80 16.30 -5.04 -3.48
CA THR A 80 15.00 -5.67 -3.81
C THR A 80 13.79 -4.74 -3.66
N LYS A 81 13.97 -3.59 -3.01
CA LYS A 81 12.95 -2.57 -2.75
C LYS A 81 13.18 -1.28 -3.54
N ASP A 82 14.11 -1.33 -4.49
CA ASP A 82 14.41 -0.25 -5.42
C ASP A 82 13.55 -0.42 -6.67
N ILE A 83 12.69 0.58 -6.91
CA ILE A 83 11.76 0.58 -8.04
C ILE A 83 12.53 0.70 -9.35
N GLY A 84 13.59 1.51 -9.39
CA GLY A 84 14.40 1.72 -10.58
C GLY A 84 15.05 0.42 -11.07
N ILE A 85 15.63 -0.37 -10.17
CA ILE A 85 16.21 -1.68 -10.51
C ILE A 85 15.15 -2.63 -11.04
N TRP A 86 13.98 -2.69 -10.40
CA TRP A 86 12.88 -3.53 -10.84
C TRP A 86 12.35 -3.12 -12.21
N TYR A 87 12.12 -1.83 -12.42
CA TYR A 87 11.67 -1.27 -13.69
C TYR A 87 12.66 -1.53 -14.84
N GLU A 88 13.96 -1.32 -14.61
CA GLU A 88 15.01 -1.60 -15.60
C GLU A 88 15.07 -3.10 -15.96
N ASN A 89 14.82 -4.00 -15.01
CA ASN A 89 14.73 -5.44 -15.30
C ASN A 89 13.55 -5.75 -16.22
N LEU A 90 12.37 -5.14 -15.99
CA LEU A 90 11.19 -5.29 -16.86
C LEU A 90 11.47 -4.73 -18.26
N LYS A 91 12.11 -3.57 -18.34
CA LYS A 91 12.46 -2.93 -19.60
C LYS A 91 13.51 -3.74 -20.40
N SER A 92 14.47 -4.34 -19.71
CA SER A 92 15.44 -5.25 -20.31
C SER A 92 14.74 -6.52 -20.86
N ALA A 93 13.79 -7.09 -20.13
CA ALA A 93 12.99 -8.21 -20.59
C ALA A 93 12.17 -7.84 -21.84
N GLN A 94 11.51 -6.67 -21.83
CA GLN A 94 10.78 -6.17 -23.01
C GLN A 94 11.70 -6.02 -24.22
N LYS A 95 12.90 -5.46 -24.05
CA LYS A 95 13.86 -5.30 -25.12
C LYS A 95 14.27 -6.65 -25.72
N GLN A 96 14.53 -7.65 -24.88
CA GLN A 96 14.86 -9.01 -25.34
C GLN A 96 13.71 -9.64 -26.17
N LEU A 97 12.45 -9.46 -25.72
CA LEU A 97 11.28 -9.95 -26.49
C LEU A 97 11.15 -9.26 -27.84
N ARG A 98 11.38 -7.94 -27.93
CA ARG A 98 11.35 -7.19 -29.19
C ARG A 98 12.44 -7.62 -30.14
N GLU A 99 13.66 -7.79 -29.66
CA GLU A 99 14.79 -8.29 -30.46
C GLU A 99 14.50 -9.69 -31.03
N LEU A 100 13.89 -10.59 -30.25
CA LEU A 100 13.48 -11.91 -30.72
C LEU A 100 12.36 -11.83 -31.76
N LYS A 101 11.39 -10.95 -31.58
CA LYS A 101 10.29 -10.73 -32.54
C LYS A 101 10.77 -10.21 -33.90
N GLU A 102 11.83 -9.41 -33.93
CA GLU A 102 12.44 -8.87 -35.15
C GLU A 102 13.36 -9.89 -35.84
N GLN A 103 13.67 -11.01 -35.18
CA GLN A 103 14.57 -12.03 -35.71
C GLN A 103 13.80 -12.93 -36.69
N GLU A 104 14.19 -12.90 -37.99
CA GLU A 104 13.65 -13.82 -38.99
C GLU A 104 14.12 -15.27 -38.72
N GLY A 105 13.17 -16.21 -38.73
CA GLY A 105 13.48 -17.64 -38.57
C GLY A 105 13.62 -18.11 -37.12
N LEU A 106 12.99 -17.43 -36.16
CA LEU A 106 12.89 -17.87 -34.77
C LEU A 106 12.33 -19.29 -34.68
N THR A 107 13.07 -20.20 -34.03
CA THR A 107 12.61 -21.56 -33.83
C THR A 107 11.66 -21.64 -32.65
N GLU A 108 10.72 -22.63 -32.66
CA GLU A 108 9.80 -22.88 -31.54
C GLU A 108 10.55 -23.09 -30.20
N MET A 109 11.76 -23.69 -30.26
CA MET A 109 12.58 -23.91 -29.09
C MET A 109 13.14 -22.60 -28.52
N GLU A 110 13.59 -21.69 -29.36
CA GLU A 110 14.09 -20.39 -28.95
C GLU A 110 12.98 -19.53 -28.35
N GLU A 111 11.79 -19.55 -28.97
CA GLU A 111 10.60 -18.87 -28.44
C GLU A 111 10.22 -19.45 -27.06
N SER A 112 10.14 -20.76 -26.92
CA SER A 112 9.82 -21.42 -25.65
C SER A 112 10.84 -21.10 -24.55
N ASN A 113 12.12 -21.09 -24.88
CA ASN A 113 13.18 -20.74 -23.92
C ASN A 113 13.09 -19.29 -23.48
N ALA A 114 12.77 -18.36 -24.40
CA ALA A 114 12.59 -16.95 -24.08
C ALA A 114 11.41 -16.73 -23.15
N LEU A 115 10.28 -17.38 -23.42
CA LEU A 115 9.09 -17.30 -22.57
C LEU A 115 9.33 -17.90 -21.19
N MET A 116 10.05 -19.01 -21.10
CA MET A 116 10.43 -19.62 -19.82
C MET A 116 11.34 -18.68 -19.01
N LYS A 117 12.34 -18.07 -19.65
CA LYS A 117 13.22 -17.08 -19.01
C LYS A 117 12.44 -15.83 -18.53
N LEU A 118 11.49 -15.36 -19.35
CA LEU A 118 10.61 -14.26 -18.95
C LEU A 118 9.82 -14.64 -17.69
N ARG A 119 9.18 -15.82 -17.68
CA ARG A 119 8.42 -16.30 -16.54
C ARG A 119 9.27 -16.36 -15.27
N GLU A 120 10.49 -16.89 -15.34
CA GLU A 120 11.44 -16.92 -14.22
C GLU A 120 11.87 -15.53 -13.74
N THR A 121 11.89 -14.56 -14.65
CA THR A 121 12.22 -13.16 -14.32
C THR A 121 11.05 -12.46 -13.63
N LEU A 122 9.82 -12.72 -14.05
CA LEU A 122 8.62 -12.06 -13.57
C LEU A 122 8.05 -12.69 -12.30
N LEU A 123 8.12 -14.03 -12.20
CA LEU A 123 7.50 -14.77 -11.10
C LEU A 123 8.52 -15.29 -10.10
N ASN A 124 8.12 -15.33 -8.84
CA ASN A 124 8.88 -16.00 -7.79
C ASN A 124 8.65 -17.53 -7.82
N SER A 125 9.34 -18.26 -6.95
CA SER A 125 9.21 -19.72 -6.82
C SER A 125 7.79 -20.21 -6.45
N GLN A 126 6.94 -19.33 -6.00
CA GLN A 126 5.54 -19.60 -5.63
C GLN A 126 4.55 -19.26 -6.76
N GLY A 127 5.05 -18.70 -7.88
CA GLY A 127 4.23 -18.31 -9.03
C GLY A 127 3.60 -16.93 -8.94
N TYR A 128 3.98 -16.09 -7.97
CA TYR A 128 3.51 -14.71 -7.85
C TYR A 128 4.48 -13.73 -8.50
N VAL A 129 3.93 -12.65 -9.07
CA VAL A 129 4.73 -11.56 -9.66
C VAL A 129 5.63 -10.92 -8.60
N THR A 130 6.94 -10.90 -8.88
CA THR A 130 7.93 -10.25 -8.03
C THR A 130 7.91 -8.74 -8.26
N HIS A 131 7.58 -7.98 -7.22
CA HIS A 131 7.56 -6.51 -7.26
C HIS A 131 7.97 -5.91 -5.91
N PRO A 132 8.45 -4.66 -5.87
CA PRO A 132 8.69 -3.96 -4.62
C PRO A 132 7.39 -3.73 -3.84
N GLU A 133 7.37 -4.08 -2.56
CA GLU A 133 6.19 -3.88 -1.69
C GLU A 133 5.83 -2.39 -1.59
N ASN A 134 4.54 -2.07 -1.58
CA ASN A 134 4.00 -0.71 -1.44
C ASN A 134 4.36 0.26 -2.58
N ILE A 135 4.79 -0.24 -3.74
CA ILE A 135 5.12 0.59 -4.91
C ILE A 135 3.95 1.49 -5.34
N SER A 136 2.72 1.01 -5.22
CA SER A 136 1.51 1.75 -5.59
C SER A 136 1.22 2.97 -4.71
N ILE A 137 1.80 3.01 -3.49
CA ILE A 137 1.43 4.00 -2.47
C ILE A 137 2.57 4.97 -2.17
N TYR A 138 3.81 4.48 -2.13
CA TYR A 138 4.96 5.21 -1.57
C TYR A 138 6.17 5.45 -2.49
N PRO A 139 6.08 5.40 -3.83
CA PRO A 139 7.20 5.85 -4.62
C PRO A 139 7.39 7.35 -4.33
N ASN A 140 8.47 7.71 -3.64
CA ASN A 140 8.81 9.10 -3.33
C ASN A 140 7.81 9.90 -2.44
N HIS A 141 6.74 9.30 -1.92
CA HIS A 141 5.73 9.99 -1.10
C HIS A 141 6.01 9.91 0.41
N ILE A 142 7.20 10.30 0.82
CA ILE A 142 7.59 10.39 2.24
C ILE A 142 6.61 11.25 3.03
N ALA A 143 6.11 12.34 2.43
CA ALA A 143 5.16 13.23 3.06
C ALA A 143 3.82 12.54 3.39
N LEU A 144 3.29 11.68 2.51
CA LEU A 144 2.05 10.94 2.76
C LEU A 144 2.23 9.89 3.87
N PHE A 145 3.39 9.26 3.95
CA PHE A 145 3.71 8.32 5.04
C PHE A 145 3.69 9.02 6.41
N TRP A 146 4.38 10.16 6.53
CA TRP A 146 4.40 10.94 7.77
C TRP A 146 3.05 11.53 8.11
N LEU A 147 2.31 12.03 7.11
CA LEU A 147 0.95 12.53 7.30
C LEU A 147 0.02 11.44 7.85
N ASN A 148 0.07 10.24 7.29
CA ASN A 148 -0.75 9.13 7.77
C ASN A 148 -0.37 8.73 9.21
N GLY A 149 0.93 8.59 9.48
CA GLY A 149 1.42 8.25 10.82
C GLY A 149 1.06 9.29 11.88
N THR A 150 1.20 10.58 11.57
CA THR A 150 0.84 11.68 12.50
C THR A 150 -0.67 11.77 12.74
N LEU A 151 -1.50 11.58 11.73
CA LEU A 151 -2.97 11.56 11.87
C LEU A 151 -3.42 10.43 12.82
N TRP A 152 -2.88 9.23 12.64
CA TRP A 152 -3.19 8.10 13.51
C TRP A 152 -2.70 8.33 14.95
N LEU A 153 -1.51 8.90 15.13
CA LEU A 153 -0.97 9.20 16.45
C LEU A 153 -1.82 10.25 17.19
N VAL A 154 -2.20 11.34 16.52
CA VAL A 154 -3.09 12.36 17.08
C VAL A 154 -4.45 11.75 17.43
N TRP A 155 -5.00 10.88 16.59
CA TRP A 155 -6.28 10.23 16.85
C TRP A 155 -6.23 9.32 18.08
N VAL A 156 -5.18 8.50 18.22
CA VAL A 156 -4.97 7.63 19.40
C VAL A 156 -4.80 8.46 20.66
N LEU A 157 -4.01 9.53 20.64
CA LEU A 157 -3.84 10.44 21.78
C LEU A 157 -5.16 11.10 22.19
N ALA A 158 -5.98 11.52 21.24
CA ALA A 158 -7.28 12.10 21.53
C ALA A 158 -8.24 11.09 22.18
N LEU A 159 -8.21 9.81 21.76
CA LEU A 159 -8.97 8.76 22.43
C LEU A 159 -8.51 8.54 23.86
N PHE A 160 -7.21 8.48 24.13
CA PHE A 160 -6.67 8.34 25.47
C PHE A 160 -7.06 9.54 26.38
N CYS A 161 -6.95 10.76 25.87
CA CYS A 161 -7.38 11.95 26.60
C CYS A 161 -8.89 11.92 26.88
N GLY A 162 -9.71 11.47 25.95
CA GLY A 162 -11.16 11.33 26.14
C GLY A 162 -11.53 10.32 27.22
N ILE A 163 -10.84 9.17 27.25
CA ILE A 163 -11.03 8.13 28.28
C ILE A 163 -10.59 8.66 29.66
N ALA A 164 -9.43 9.31 29.75
CA ALA A 164 -8.91 9.88 30.99
C ALA A 164 -9.83 10.99 31.54
N ALA A 165 -10.37 11.84 30.69
CA ALA A 165 -11.35 12.86 31.06
C ALA A 165 -12.65 12.24 31.58
N HIS A 166 -13.13 11.18 30.94
CA HIS A 166 -14.32 10.46 31.37
C HIS A 166 -14.13 9.79 32.77
N GLU A 167 -12.95 9.23 33.04
CA GLU A 167 -12.64 8.69 34.37
C GLU A 167 -12.55 9.75 35.47
N SER A 168 -12.04 10.94 35.13
CA SER A 168 -11.95 12.05 36.09
C SER A 168 -13.32 12.62 36.49
N ASP A 169 -14.30 12.56 35.59
CA ASP A 169 -15.67 13.02 35.81
C ASP A 169 -16.58 11.98 36.52
N TRP A 170 -16.05 10.75 36.80
CA TRP A 170 -16.81 9.75 37.53
C TRP A 170 -17.03 10.23 38.97
N PRO A 171 -18.29 10.52 39.37
CA PRO A 171 -18.55 11.20 40.63
C PRO A 171 -18.14 10.31 41.82
N THR A 172 -17.20 10.83 42.63
CA THR A 172 -16.81 10.27 43.93
C THR A 172 -17.95 10.32 44.98
N SER A 173 -19.19 10.50 44.55
CA SER A 173 -20.38 10.68 45.37
C SER A 173 -20.70 9.43 46.23
N LYS A 174 -20.15 8.27 45.91
CA LYS A 174 -20.33 7.07 46.75
C LYS A 174 -19.49 7.05 48.01
N LYS A 175 -18.39 7.82 48.09
CA LYS A 175 -17.52 7.84 49.27
C LYS A 175 -18.08 8.70 50.40
N LYS A 176 -18.88 9.74 50.12
CA LYS A 176 -19.51 10.60 51.12
C LYS A 176 -20.71 9.96 51.83
N ARG A 177 -21.37 8.98 51.24
CA ARG A 177 -22.56 8.35 51.84
C ARG A 177 -22.22 7.34 52.95
N ASN A 178 -21.02 6.76 52.93
CA ASN A 178 -20.62 5.80 54.00
C ASN A 178 -20.04 6.47 55.23
N VAL A 179 -19.53 7.71 55.15
CA VAL A 179 -18.99 8.42 56.33
C VAL A 179 -20.10 8.99 57.19
N SER A 180 -21.25 9.41 56.62
CA SER A 180 -22.38 9.97 57.38
C SER A 180 -23.21 8.86 58.09
N ARG A 181 -23.09 7.60 57.68
CA ARG A 181 -23.82 6.49 58.32
C ARG A 181 -23.10 5.89 59.52
N SER A 182 -21.79 6.08 59.63
CA SER A 182 -21.01 5.58 60.77
C SER A 182 -21.07 6.49 62.02
N SER A 183 -21.52 7.74 61.85
CA SER A 183 -21.62 8.72 62.95
C SER A 183 -22.95 8.66 63.71
N SER A 184 -23.95 7.84 63.25
CA SER A 184 -25.28 7.76 63.91
C SER A 184 -25.45 6.57 64.86
N TYR A 185 -24.37 5.86 65.21
CA TYR A 185 -24.45 4.73 66.14
C TYR A 185 -23.64 4.93 67.42
N LEU A 186 -23.28 6.18 67.76
CA LEU A 186 -22.57 6.55 68.98
C LEU A 186 -23.37 7.55 69.80
N PHE A 187 -24.64 7.23 70.15
CA PHE A 187 -25.37 7.82 71.28
C PHE A 187 -26.36 6.76 71.82
#